data_b35a8480f9b817119e1599bcf155bcc6
#
_entry.id   b35a8480f9b817119e1599bcf155bcc6
#
_cell.length_a   1.000
_cell.length_b   1.000
_cell.length_c   1.000
_cell.angle_alpha   90.00
_cell.angle_beta   90.00
_cell.angle_gamma   90.00
#
_symmetry.space_group_name_H-M   'P 1'
#
loop_
_entity.id
_entity.type
_entity.pdbx_description
1 polymer ?
#
loop_
_entity_poly.entity_id
_entity_poly.type
_entity_poly.pdbx_seq_one_letter_code
_entity_poly.pdbx_strand_id
1 'polypeptide(L)'
;MIEPAPLTVAVFQCQACDEDATARLDRLNAAARQGAEWGARLLVTPEVFVSGYGGMPDRIHARAEPANGPSAQRAAAIAREHGIAIVLGYPEAADGIVYNAALCIGPDGATLGNHRKLGLSGTDEQATYARGDAVTVFELEGHRIGVLICYDVEFPELARMGTLAGATTFAVPTALVSRWPVVAQKMIPTRALENGVFIAYANYTGSEDGLEYLGASCIVDPTGEDRTRAHREEAVIVATIEPSAVAAARATLPYLADRLTLPQS
;
A
#
# COMPACT_ATOMS: atom_id res chain seq x y z
N MET A 1 -15.13 20.27 -13.28
CA MET A 1 -15.37 19.07 -12.45
C MET A 1 -15.42 19.54 -11.02
N ILE A 2 -16.33 19.01 -10.21
CA ILE A 2 -16.37 19.30 -8.78
C ILE A 2 -15.17 18.60 -8.14
N GLU A 3 -14.38 19.31 -7.36
CA GLU A 3 -13.27 18.74 -6.59
C GLU A 3 -13.83 17.73 -5.59
N PRO A 4 -13.25 16.52 -5.44
CA PRO A 4 -13.75 15.55 -4.46
C PRO A 4 -13.59 16.08 -3.03
N ALA A 5 -14.48 15.62 -2.15
CA ALA A 5 -14.39 15.95 -0.73
C ALA A 5 -13.10 15.36 -0.11
N PRO A 6 -12.57 15.93 0.99
CA PRO A 6 -11.45 15.31 1.72
C PRO A 6 -11.75 13.86 2.11
N LEU A 7 -10.74 12.98 1.99
CA LEU A 7 -10.85 11.56 2.29
C LEU A 7 -9.92 11.20 3.45
N THR A 8 -10.45 10.62 4.52
CA THR A 8 -9.61 10.10 5.61
C THR A 8 -9.11 8.70 5.26
N VAL A 9 -7.80 8.52 5.35
CA VAL A 9 -7.10 7.25 5.05
C VAL A 9 -6.50 6.70 6.35
N ALA A 10 -6.62 5.39 6.54
CA ALA A 10 -5.99 4.64 7.61
C ALA A 10 -4.85 3.77 7.07
N VAL A 11 -3.82 3.61 7.88
CA VAL A 11 -2.72 2.68 7.65
C VAL A 11 -2.61 1.76 8.85
N PHE A 12 -2.57 0.46 8.61
CA PHE A 12 -2.38 -0.55 9.65
C PHE A 12 -0.91 -0.96 9.72
N GLN A 13 -0.20 -0.51 10.77
CA GLN A 13 1.09 -1.06 11.15
C GLN A 13 0.88 -2.33 11.95
N CYS A 14 1.12 -3.49 11.33
CA CYS A 14 0.82 -4.77 11.92
C CYS A 14 2.06 -5.38 12.59
N GLN A 15 1.88 -5.96 13.78
CA GLN A 15 2.92 -6.79 14.42
C GLN A 15 3.17 -8.03 13.56
N ALA A 16 4.41 -8.23 13.12
CA ALA A 16 4.81 -9.45 12.42
C ALA A 16 4.79 -10.64 13.38
N CYS A 17 4.20 -11.74 12.93
CA CYS A 17 4.06 -12.98 13.69
C CYS A 17 3.70 -14.13 12.75
N ASP A 18 4.01 -15.37 13.15
CA ASP A 18 3.60 -16.56 12.41
C ASP A 18 2.15 -16.95 12.78
N GLU A 19 1.20 -16.27 12.16
CA GLU A 19 -0.23 -16.54 12.28
C GLU A 19 -0.78 -17.08 10.96
N ASP A 20 -1.89 -17.81 11.03
CA ASP A 20 -2.64 -18.21 9.85
C ASP A 20 -3.46 -17.04 9.26
N ALA A 21 -4.02 -17.24 8.06
CA ALA A 21 -4.81 -16.23 7.38
C ALA A 21 -6.05 -15.80 8.19
N THR A 22 -6.65 -16.72 8.96
CA THR A 22 -7.86 -16.43 9.77
C THR A 22 -7.54 -15.42 10.87
N ALA A 23 -6.48 -15.69 11.66
CA ALA A 23 -6.07 -14.78 12.73
C ALA A 23 -5.67 -13.40 12.18
N ARG A 24 -4.95 -13.36 11.04
CA ARG A 24 -4.59 -12.10 10.37
C ARG A 24 -5.81 -11.32 9.90
N LEU A 25 -6.83 -12.00 9.35
CA LEU A 25 -8.08 -11.36 8.92
C LEU A 25 -8.94 -10.90 10.10
N ASP A 26 -8.87 -11.55 11.26
CA ASP A 26 -9.50 -11.04 12.48
C ASP A 26 -8.82 -9.76 12.97
N ARG A 27 -7.50 -9.65 12.86
CA ARG A 27 -6.76 -8.38 13.11
C ARG A 27 -7.11 -7.31 12.09
N LEU A 28 -7.27 -7.67 10.80
CA LEU A 28 -7.76 -6.76 9.78
C LEU A 28 -9.15 -6.22 10.15
N ASN A 29 -10.04 -7.08 10.63
CA ASN A 29 -11.39 -6.69 11.05
C ASN A 29 -11.34 -5.67 12.20
N ALA A 30 -10.49 -5.90 13.19
CA ALA A 30 -10.30 -4.96 14.30
C ALA A 30 -9.73 -3.61 13.82
N ALA A 31 -8.72 -3.64 12.93
CA ALA A 31 -8.12 -2.44 12.36
C ALA A 31 -9.11 -1.66 11.46
N ALA A 32 -9.92 -2.36 10.65
CA ALA A 32 -10.93 -1.77 9.80
C ALA A 32 -12.03 -1.08 10.63
N ARG A 33 -12.50 -1.73 11.69
CA ARG A 33 -13.44 -1.14 12.64
C ARG A 33 -12.87 0.14 13.25
N GLN A 34 -11.66 0.07 13.80
CA GLN A 34 -11.00 1.23 14.42
C GLN A 34 -10.81 2.37 13.43
N GLY A 35 -10.34 2.08 12.20
CA GLY A 35 -10.20 3.08 11.15
C GLY A 35 -11.52 3.74 10.81
N ALA A 36 -12.60 2.95 10.64
CA ALA A 36 -13.94 3.46 10.34
C ALA A 36 -14.51 4.32 11.47
N GLU A 37 -14.31 3.93 12.74
CA GLU A 37 -14.67 4.74 13.91
C GLU A 37 -13.96 6.11 13.92
N TRP A 38 -12.77 6.20 13.35
CA TRP A 38 -12.02 7.46 13.18
C TRP A 38 -12.29 8.16 11.84
N GLY A 39 -13.32 7.71 11.11
CA GLY A 39 -13.79 8.31 9.87
C GLY A 39 -12.99 7.92 8.63
N ALA A 40 -12.10 6.93 8.70
CA ALA A 40 -11.38 6.48 7.53
C ALA A 40 -12.31 5.78 6.53
N ARG A 41 -12.05 6.03 5.24
CA ARG A 41 -12.75 5.45 4.10
C ARG A 41 -11.86 4.47 3.31
N LEU A 42 -10.55 4.47 3.58
CA LEU A 42 -9.55 3.56 3.02
C LEU A 42 -8.65 3.06 4.15
N LEU A 43 -8.40 1.74 4.18
CA LEU A 43 -7.39 1.10 5.03
C LEU A 43 -6.34 0.42 4.15
N VAL A 44 -5.06 0.66 4.44
CA VAL A 44 -3.93 0.01 3.78
C VAL A 44 -3.26 -0.96 4.75
N THR A 45 -3.09 -2.23 4.33
CA THR A 45 -2.37 -3.26 5.09
C THR A 45 -0.93 -3.40 4.63
N PRO A 46 -0.04 -4.06 5.42
CA PRO A 46 1.30 -4.43 4.98
C PRO A 46 1.33 -5.35 3.75
N GLU A 47 2.51 -5.49 3.17
CA GLU A 47 2.83 -6.38 2.06
C GLU A 47 2.57 -7.84 2.43
N VAL A 48 1.95 -8.62 1.52
CA VAL A 48 1.53 -10.03 1.72
C VAL A 48 0.95 -10.31 3.10
N PHE A 49 0.12 -9.37 3.58
CA PHE A 49 -0.47 -9.37 4.91
C PHE A 49 -1.15 -10.71 5.26
N VAL A 50 -1.83 -11.33 4.28
CA VAL A 50 -2.59 -12.58 4.49
C VAL A 50 -1.68 -13.75 4.88
N SER A 51 -0.47 -13.82 4.32
CA SER A 51 0.48 -14.90 4.59
C SER A 51 1.54 -14.58 5.64
N GLY A 52 1.81 -13.29 5.90
CA GLY A 52 3.06 -12.81 6.43
C GLY A 52 4.15 -12.80 5.36
N TYR A 53 5.21 -12.04 5.59
CA TYR A 53 6.30 -11.88 4.62
C TYR A 53 7.41 -12.92 4.79
N GLY A 54 7.58 -13.46 5.97
CA GLY A 54 8.59 -14.49 6.26
C GLY A 54 8.27 -15.86 5.64
N GLY A 55 9.22 -16.80 5.72
CA GLY A 55 9.04 -18.19 5.29
C GLY A 55 8.98 -18.40 3.77
N MET A 56 9.61 -17.52 2.99
CA MET A 56 9.72 -17.68 1.53
C MET A 56 10.70 -18.82 1.15
N PRO A 57 10.42 -19.57 0.06
CA PRO A 57 9.19 -19.52 -0.76
C PRO A 57 8.05 -20.39 -0.23
N ASP A 58 8.33 -21.39 0.62
CA ASP A 58 7.41 -22.50 0.94
C ASP A 58 6.10 -22.02 1.59
N ARG A 59 6.18 -21.17 2.62
CA ARG A 59 5.00 -20.62 3.30
C ARG A 59 4.13 -19.81 2.33
N ILE A 60 4.75 -18.99 1.51
CA ILE A 60 4.07 -18.14 0.54
C ILE A 60 3.30 -18.98 -0.47
N HIS A 61 3.95 -19.99 -1.06
CA HIS A 61 3.32 -20.88 -2.03
C HIS A 61 2.16 -21.68 -1.42
N ALA A 62 2.32 -22.13 -0.16
CA ALA A 62 1.27 -22.86 0.55
C ALA A 62 0.06 -22.00 0.92
N ARG A 63 0.24 -20.67 1.03
CA ARG A 63 -0.80 -19.71 1.42
C ARG A 63 -1.28 -18.82 0.27
N ALA A 64 -0.80 -19.06 -0.95
CA ALA A 64 -1.22 -18.29 -2.11
C ALA A 64 -2.66 -18.66 -2.51
N GLU A 65 -3.47 -17.64 -2.74
CA GLU A 65 -4.89 -17.75 -3.08
C GLU A 65 -5.22 -16.99 -4.37
N PRO A 66 -6.24 -17.41 -5.13
CA PRO A 66 -6.73 -16.59 -6.23
C PRO A 66 -7.32 -15.26 -5.72
N ALA A 67 -7.38 -14.24 -6.60
CA ALA A 67 -7.91 -12.90 -6.26
C ALA A 67 -9.35 -12.89 -5.73
N ASN A 68 -10.10 -13.97 -5.93
CA ASN A 68 -11.44 -14.20 -5.37
C ASN A 68 -11.46 -15.33 -4.33
N GLY A 69 -10.31 -15.68 -3.76
CA GLY A 69 -10.16 -16.74 -2.78
C GLY A 69 -10.78 -16.42 -1.41
N PRO A 70 -10.69 -17.36 -0.46
CA PRO A 70 -11.30 -17.21 0.87
C PRO A 70 -10.90 -15.94 1.61
N SER A 71 -9.62 -15.57 1.57
CA SER A 71 -9.12 -14.35 2.21
C SER A 71 -9.70 -13.09 1.58
N ALA A 72 -9.78 -13.03 0.25
CA ALA A 72 -10.39 -11.94 -0.48
C ALA A 72 -11.89 -11.79 -0.14
N GLN A 73 -12.61 -12.91 -0.07
CA GLN A 73 -14.04 -12.93 0.30
C GLN A 73 -14.25 -12.45 1.73
N ARG A 74 -13.41 -12.86 2.68
CA ARG A 74 -13.49 -12.40 4.08
C ARG A 74 -13.15 -10.90 4.18
N ALA A 75 -12.13 -10.42 3.48
CA ALA A 75 -11.78 -9.00 3.45
C ALA A 75 -12.89 -8.15 2.81
N ALA A 76 -13.56 -8.66 1.77
CA ALA A 76 -14.73 -8.01 1.17
C ALA A 76 -15.93 -7.94 2.13
N ALA A 77 -16.11 -8.96 2.97
CA ALA A 77 -17.14 -8.93 4.03
C ALA A 77 -16.80 -7.87 5.10
N ILE A 78 -15.54 -7.79 5.53
CA ILE A 78 -15.04 -6.77 6.46
C ILE A 78 -15.21 -5.35 5.87
N ALA A 79 -14.89 -5.15 4.59
CA ALA A 79 -15.06 -3.88 3.91
C ALA A 79 -16.52 -3.41 3.95
N ARG A 80 -17.47 -4.32 3.66
CA ARG A 80 -18.92 -4.03 3.74
C ARG A 80 -19.39 -3.76 5.15
N GLU A 81 -18.94 -4.56 6.11
CA GLU A 81 -19.36 -4.43 7.52
C GLU A 81 -19.02 -3.05 8.09
N HIS A 82 -17.82 -2.54 7.77
CA HIS A 82 -17.36 -1.26 8.30
C HIS A 82 -17.51 -0.09 7.32
N GLY A 83 -17.96 -0.34 6.09
CA GLY A 83 -18.12 0.69 5.05
C GLY A 83 -16.79 1.35 4.66
N ILE A 84 -15.69 0.61 4.68
CA ILE A 84 -14.33 1.09 4.43
C ILE A 84 -13.70 0.30 3.27
N ALA A 85 -13.05 0.99 2.32
CA ALA A 85 -12.26 0.33 1.30
C ALA A 85 -10.97 -0.25 1.91
N ILE A 86 -10.45 -1.35 1.35
CA ILE A 86 -9.25 -2.03 1.86
C ILE A 86 -8.27 -2.28 0.71
N VAL A 87 -7.00 -1.90 0.89
CA VAL A 87 -5.89 -2.40 0.08
C VAL A 87 -5.23 -3.52 0.87
N LEU A 88 -5.47 -4.75 0.42
CA LEU A 88 -5.05 -5.99 1.07
C LEU A 88 -3.81 -6.58 0.42
N GLY A 89 -2.68 -6.62 1.13
CA GLY A 89 -1.49 -7.35 0.70
C GLY A 89 -1.69 -8.87 0.80
N TYR A 90 -1.45 -9.62 -0.27
CA TYR A 90 -1.60 -11.08 -0.28
C TYR A 90 -0.74 -11.75 -1.35
N PRO A 91 -0.37 -13.02 -1.19
CA PRO A 91 0.22 -13.79 -2.27
C PRO A 91 -0.90 -14.29 -3.21
N GLU A 92 -0.90 -13.81 -4.46
CA GLU A 92 -1.87 -14.21 -5.46
C GLU A 92 -1.42 -15.47 -6.21
N ALA A 93 -2.28 -16.48 -6.29
CA ALA A 93 -2.11 -17.62 -7.18
C ALA A 93 -2.96 -17.42 -8.44
N ALA A 94 -2.32 -17.36 -9.61
CA ALA A 94 -2.98 -17.24 -10.90
C ALA A 94 -2.24 -18.07 -11.96
N ASP A 95 -2.96 -18.94 -12.66
CA ASP A 95 -2.44 -19.77 -13.77
C ASP A 95 -1.16 -20.57 -13.42
N GLY A 96 -1.08 -21.06 -12.16
CA GLY A 96 0.09 -21.79 -11.65
C GLY A 96 1.29 -20.92 -11.28
N ILE A 97 1.11 -19.60 -11.30
CA ILE A 97 2.12 -18.60 -10.97
C ILE A 97 1.72 -17.91 -9.65
N VAL A 98 2.72 -17.55 -8.84
CA VAL A 98 2.49 -16.78 -7.60
C VAL A 98 3.02 -15.36 -7.77
N TYR A 99 2.21 -14.39 -7.37
CA TYR A 99 2.54 -12.97 -7.39
C TYR A 99 2.47 -12.39 -5.98
N ASN A 100 3.34 -11.44 -5.69
CA ASN A 100 3.16 -10.53 -4.58
C ASN A 100 2.15 -9.46 -5.02
N ALA A 101 0.98 -9.45 -4.41
CA ALA A 101 -0.13 -8.64 -4.91
C ALA A 101 -0.83 -7.81 -3.81
N ALA A 102 -1.54 -6.78 -4.24
CA ALA A 102 -2.40 -5.96 -3.41
C ALA A 102 -3.79 -5.87 -4.05
N LEU A 103 -4.78 -6.49 -3.42
CA LEU A 103 -6.18 -6.45 -3.83
C LEU A 103 -6.84 -5.18 -3.30
N CYS A 104 -7.43 -4.39 -4.19
CA CYS A 104 -8.18 -3.18 -3.85
C CYS A 104 -9.66 -3.54 -3.77
N ILE A 105 -10.25 -3.39 -2.59
CA ILE A 105 -11.64 -3.78 -2.28
C ILE A 105 -12.41 -2.50 -1.92
N GLY A 106 -13.53 -2.27 -2.55
CA GLY A 106 -14.43 -1.15 -2.26
C GLY A 106 -15.22 -1.34 -0.96
N PRO A 107 -15.82 -0.26 -0.43
CA PRO A 107 -16.64 -0.32 0.78
C PRO A 107 -17.92 -1.16 0.61
N ASP A 108 -18.30 -1.46 -0.62
CA ASP A 108 -19.38 -2.40 -0.97
C ASP A 108 -18.88 -3.85 -1.14
N GLY A 109 -17.57 -4.09 -0.96
CA GLY A 109 -16.92 -5.37 -1.14
C GLY A 109 -16.61 -5.73 -2.60
N ALA A 110 -16.84 -4.84 -3.55
CA ALA A 110 -16.46 -5.06 -4.94
C ALA A 110 -14.94 -4.90 -5.13
N THR A 111 -14.37 -5.67 -6.06
CA THR A 111 -12.97 -5.49 -6.45
C THR A 111 -12.84 -4.22 -7.30
N LEU A 112 -12.03 -3.27 -6.85
CA LEU A 112 -11.69 -2.03 -7.56
C LEU A 112 -10.44 -2.17 -8.42
N GLY A 113 -9.56 -3.11 -8.08
CA GLY A 113 -8.32 -3.40 -8.80
C GLY A 113 -7.50 -4.46 -8.11
N ASN A 114 -6.48 -4.95 -8.80
CA ASN A 114 -5.50 -5.89 -8.26
C ASN A 114 -4.13 -5.51 -8.81
N HIS A 115 -3.21 -5.11 -7.95
CA HIS A 115 -1.85 -4.75 -8.32
C HIS A 115 -0.92 -5.91 -8.05
N ARG A 116 -0.08 -6.26 -9.01
CA ARG A 116 1.02 -7.23 -8.87
C ARG A 116 2.34 -6.48 -8.83
N LYS A 117 3.16 -6.76 -7.83
CA LYS A 117 4.46 -6.12 -7.61
C LYS A 117 5.35 -6.19 -8.85
N LEU A 118 5.92 -5.06 -9.24
CA LEU A 118 6.77 -4.92 -10.43
C LEU A 118 8.25 -5.12 -10.08
N GLY A 119 8.71 -4.52 -8.99
CA GLY A 119 10.07 -4.61 -8.50
C GLY A 119 10.23 -5.72 -7.46
N LEU A 120 10.92 -6.82 -7.80
CA LEU A 120 11.20 -7.91 -6.85
C LEU A 120 12.55 -7.69 -6.17
N SER A 121 12.55 -7.63 -4.83
CA SER A 121 13.71 -7.34 -4.01
C SER A 121 14.49 -8.61 -3.65
N GLY A 122 15.77 -8.64 -4.00
CA GLY A 122 16.65 -9.73 -3.65
C GLY A 122 16.34 -11.06 -4.33
N THR A 123 17.10 -12.09 -3.97
CA THR A 123 17.00 -13.43 -4.57
C THR A 123 15.75 -14.19 -4.14
N ASP A 124 15.31 -14.00 -2.90
CA ASP A 124 14.19 -14.75 -2.33
C ASP A 124 12.86 -14.35 -2.97
N GLU A 125 12.60 -13.04 -3.13
CA GLU A 125 11.41 -12.59 -3.88
C GLU A 125 11.46 -13.02 -5.34
N GLN A 126 12.62 -12.92 -6.00
CA GLN A 126 12.79 -13.31 -7.40
C GLN A 126 12.59 -14.83 -7.60
N ALA A 127 12.88 -15.65 -6.61
CA ALA A 127 12.64 -17.09 -6.64
C ALA A 127 11.18 -17.46 -6.29
N THR A 128 10.47 -16.57 -5.56
CA THR A 128 9.13 -16.84 -5.02
C THR A 128 8.02 -16.31 -5.93
N TYR A 129 8.21 -15.13 -6.54
CA TYR A 129 7.16 -14.41 -7.25
C TYR A 129 7.51 -14.11 -8.71
N ALA A 130 6.48 -14.06 -9.53
CA ALA A 130 6.58 -13.43 -10.85
C ALA A 130 6.31 -11.91 -10.73
N ARG A 131 6.80 -11.14 -11.71
CA ARG A 131 6.59 -9.70 -11.79
C ARG A 131 5.20 -9.37 -12.35
N GLY A 132 4.62 -8.29 -11.85
CA GLY A 132 3.53 -7.60 -12.53
C GLY A 132 4.02 -6.85 -13.77
N ASP A 133 3.10 -6.24 -14.49
CA ASP A 133 3.34 -5.56 -15.78
C ASP A 133 2.82 -4.12 -15.84
N ALA A 134 2.02 -3.69 -14.86
CA ALA A 134 1.43 -2.36 -14.83
C ALA A 134 1.23 -1.80 -13.42
N VAL A 135 1.32 -0.48 -13.27
CA VAL A 135 0.91 0.22 -12.05
C VAL A 135 -0.61 0.33 -12.06
N THR A 136 -1.25 -0.19 -11.02
CA THR A 136 -2.70 -0.11 -10.84
C THR A 136 -3.09 1.25 -10.26
N VAL A 137 -4.10 1.90 -10.86
CA VAL A 137 -4.77 3.08 -10.33
C VAL A 137 -6.28 2.82 -10.30
N PHE A 138 -6.90 2.95 -9.14
CA PHE A 138 -8.35 2.81 -8.98
C PHE A 138 -8.98 4.10 -8.47
N GLU A 139 -10.30 4.18 -8.55
CA GLU A 139 -11.07 5.33 -8.08
C GLU A 139 -11.82 4.98 -6.79
N LEU A 140 -11.76 5.88 -5.80
CA LEU A 140 -12.51 5.80 -4.55
C LEU A 140 -13.04 7.18 -4.18
N GLU A 141 -14.35 7.34 -4.13
CA GLU A 141 -15.04 8.61 -3.75
C GLU A 141 -14.48 9.84 -4.52
N GLY A 142 -14.15 9.66 -5.80
CA GLY A 142 -13.58 10.70 -6.65
C GLY A 142 -12.06 10.89 -6.54
N HIS A 143 -11.40 10.19 -5.62
CA HIS A 143 -9.93 10.16 -5.51
C HIS A 143 -9.34 9.08 -6.39
N ARG A 144 -8.22 9.36 -7.03
CA ARG A 144 -7.45 8.40 -7.83
C ARG A 144 -6.29 7.87 -7.00
N ILE A 145 -6.42 6.60 -6.59
CA ILE A 145 -5.46 5.92 -5.71
C ILE A 145 -4.57 5.00 -6.55
N GLY A 146 -3.29 5.28 -6.60
CA GLY A 146 -2.28 4.39 -7.15
C GLY A 146 -1.84 3.35 -6.12
N VAL A 147 -1.41 2.18 -6.59
CA VAL A 147 -0.86 1.14 -5.72
C VAL A 147 0.58 0.85 -6.13
N LEU A 148 1.47 0.80 -5.14
CA LEU A 148 2.84 0.32 -5.26
C LEU A 148 3.11 -0.61 -4.08
N ILE A 149 3.94 -1.64 -4.27
CA ILE A 149 4.26 -2.57 -3.18
C ILE A 149 5.74 -2.43 -2.82
N CYS A 150 6.02 -1.97 -1.58
CA CYS A 150 7.36 -1.97 -0.96
C CYS A 150 8.43 -1.43 -1.92
N TYR A 151 9.26 -2.32 -2.44
CA TYR A 151 10.38 -2.00 -3.34
C TYR A 151 9.96 -1.22 -4.61
N ASP A 152 8.70 -1.35 -5.06
CA ASP A 152 8.20 -0.55 -6.19
C ASP A 152 8.34 0.95 -5.95
N VAL A 153 8.04 1.44 -4.73
CA VAL A 153 8.09 2.87 -4.42
C VAL A 153 9.52 3.43 -4.39
N GLU A 154 10.54 2.56 -4.29
CA GLU A 154 11.94 2.96 -4.35
C GLU A 154 12.37 3.39 -5.76
N PHE A 155 11.63 2.97 -6.80
CA PHE A 155 11.85 3.37 -8.19
C PHE A 155 11.05 4.63 -8.52
N PRO A 156 11.72 5.78 -8.79
CA PRO A 156 11.03 7.03 -9.13
C PRO A 156 10.16 6.88 -10.38
N GLU A 157 10.54 6.00 -11.30
CA GLU A 157 9.82 5.71 -12.54
C GLU A 157 8.41 5.17 -12.27
N LEU A 158 8.26 4.26 -11.30
CA LEU A 158 6.96 3.63 -10.99
C LEU A 158 6.01 4.61 -10.30
N ALA A 159 6.51 5.40 -9.33
CA ALA A 159 5.72 6.45 -8.71
C ALA A 159 5.32 7.51 -9.74
N ARG A 160 6.24 7.90 -10.64
CA ARG A 160 5.97 8.84 -11.73
C ARG A 160 4.93 8.28 -12.71
N MET A 161 5.05 7.01 -13.09
CA MET A 161 4.10 6.34 -13.99
C MET A 161 2.68 6.38 -13.43
N GLY A 162 2.48 5.99 -12.17
CA GLY A 162 1.18 6.04 -11.51
C GLY A 162 0.63 7.47 -11.40
N THR A 163 1.50 8.44 -11.10
CA THR A 163 1.10 9.87 -11.06
C THR A 163 0.66 10.37 -12.43
N LEU A 164 1.35 10.01 -13.50
CA LEU A 164 0.98 10.37 -14.87
C LEU A 164 -0.30 9.65 -15.32
N ALA A 165 -0.59 8.47 -14.77
CA ALA A 165 -1.88 7.80 -14.91
C ALA A 165 -3.00 8.44 -14.07
N GLY A 166 -2.69 9.53 -13.36
CA GLY A 166 -3.64 10.36 -12.63
C GLY A 166 -3.74 10.11 -11.13
N ALA A 167 -2.88 9.26 -10.55
CA ALA A 167 -2.88 9.08 -9.09
C ALA A 167 -2.56 10.38 -8.36
N THR A 168 -3.32 10.66 -7.31
CA THR A 168 -3.11 11.77 -6.37
C THR A 168 -2.70 11.28 -4.98
N THR A 169 -2.85 9.98 -4.75
CA THR A 169 -2.46 9.27 -3.52
C THR A 169 -1.92 7.91 -3.91
N PHE A 170 -0.88 7.44 -3.22
CA PHE A 170 -0.43 6.05 -3.31
C PHE A 170 -0.72 5.30 -2.01
N ALA A 171 -1.32 4.11 -2.14
CA ALA A 171 -1.36 3.09 -1.11
C ALA A 171 -0.16 2.16 -1.29
N VAL A 172 0.65 1.99 -0.24
CA VAL A 172 1.93 1.27 -0.34
C VAL A 172 2.04 0.21 0.76
N PRO A 173 1.49 -1.01 0.53
CA PRO A 173 1.81 -2.19 1.32
C PRO A 173 3.31 -2.46 1.35
N THR A 174 3.88 -2.72 2.54
CA THR A 174 5.34 -2.80 2.71
C THR A 174 5.74 -3.83 3.78
N ALA A 175 6.97 -4.37 3.61
CA ALA A 175 7.68 -5.22 4.58
C ALA A 175 9.13 -4.74 4.75
N LEU A 176 9.31 -3.45 5.10
CA LEU A 176 10.63 -2.83 5.24
C LEU A 176 11.32 -3.26 6.54
N VAL A 177 12.49 -3.88 6.41
CA VAL A 177 13.33 -4.28 7.54
C VAL A 177 14.08 -3.11 8.16
N SER A 178 14.42 -3.23 9.45
CA SER A 178 15.01 -2.19 10.29
C SER A 178 16.37 -1.65 9.80
N ARG A 179 17.09 -2.42 8.98
CA ARG A 179 18.41 -2.02 8.42
C ARG A 179 18.31 -0.94 7.33
N TRP A 180 17.12 -0.65 6.80
CA TRP A 180 16.92 0.32 5.70
C TRP A 180 16.03 1.51 6.07
N PRO A 181 16.29 2.21 7.21
CA PRO A 181 15.42 3.30 7.65
C PRO A 181 15.37 4.47 6.66
N VAL A 182 16.39 4.60 5.80
CA VAL A 182 16.46 5.64 4.77
C VAL A 182 15.27 5.59 3.81
N VAL A 183 14.69 4.41 3.54
CA VAL A 183 13.52 4.27 2.67
C VAL A 183 12.34 5.02 3.28
N ALA A 184 11.90 4.64 4.50
CA ALA A 184 10.76 5.26 5.15
C ALA A 184 11.00 6.75 5.51
N GLN A 185 12.25 7.12 5.84
CA GLN A 185 12.58 8.46 6.35
C GLN A 185 12.94 9.48 5.26
N LYS A 186 13.41 9.04 4.10
CA LYS A 186 13.89 9.93 3.02
C LYS A 186 13.21 9.64 1.69
N MET A 187 13.15 8.38 1.25
CA MET A 187 12.63 8.06 -0.07
C MET A 187 11.12 8.29 -0.15
N ILE A 188 10.34 7.86 0.85
CA ILE A 188 8.89 8.06 0.87
C ILE A 188 8.53 9.56 0.84
N PRO A 189 9.10 10.44 1.69
CA PRO A 189 8.91 11.89 1.58
C PRO A 189 9.29 12.47 0.21
N THR A 190 10.43 12.02 -0.35
CA THR A 190 10.88 12.47 -1.66
C THR A 190 9.91 12.06 -2.77
N ARG A 191 9.38 10.81 -2.75
CA ARG A 191 8.39 10.36 -3.73
C ARG A 191 7.09 11.16 -3.67
N ALA A 192 6.65 11.51 -2.45
CA ALA A 192 5.48 12.37 -2.26
C ALA A 192 5.73 13.77 -2.86
N LEU A 193 6.83 14.41 -2.51
CA LEU A 193 7.21 15.74 -2.95
C LEU A 193 7.37 15.85 -4.47
N GLU A 194 8.21 14.99 -5.07
CA GLU A 194 8.54 15.09 -6.51
C GLU A 194 7.37 14.76 -7.45
N ASN A 195 6.32 14.12 -6.93
CA ASN A 195 5.10 13.79 -7.65
C ASN A 195 3.91 14.67 -7.24
N GLY A 196 4.04 15.44 -6.14
CA GLY A 196 2.96 16.22 -5.57
C GLY A 196 1.75 15.35 -5.23
N VAL A 197 1.96 14.27 -4.45
CA VAL A 197 0.95 13.26 -4.10
C VAL A 197 1.02 12.91 -2.62
N PHE A 198 -0.08 12.39 -2.05
CA PHE A 198 -0.03 11.72 -0.77
C PHE A 198 0.52 10.31 -0.89
N ILE A 199 1.17 9.81 0.17
CA ILE A 199 1.59 8.40 0.27
C ILE A 199 1.13 7.83 1.62
N ALA A 200 0.33 6.76 1.58
CA ALA A 200 -0.06 5.95 2.72
C ALA A 200 0.79 4.66 2.73
N TYR A 201 1.81 4.62 3.59
CA TYR A 201 2.84 3.59 3.65
C TYR A 201 2.60 2.68 4.84
N ALA A 202 2.22 1.42 4.61
CA ALA A 202 1.84 0.43 5.61
C ALA A 202 2.93 -0.62 5.80
N ASN A 203 3.63 -0.60 6.92
CA ASN A 203 4.72 -1.52 7.22
C ASN A 203 4.36 -2.46 8.38
N TYR A 204 5.11 -3.56 8.48
CA TYR A 204 5.17 -4.37 9.69
C TYR A 204 6.02 -3.73 10.79
N THR A 205 5.80 -4.16 12.02
CA THR A 205 6.67 -3.96 13.17
C THR A 205 7.01 -5.30 13.83
N GLY A 206 7.97 -5.32 14.76
CA GLY A 206 8.43 -6.55 15.42
C GLY A 206 9.32 -7.41 14.52
N SER A 207 9.25 -8.72 14.68
CA SER A 207 10.12 -9.65 13.95
C SER A 207 9.41 -10.94 13.57
N GLU A 208 9.77 -11.52 12.42
CA GLU A 208 9.31 -12.81 11.93
C GLU A 208 10.44 -13.48 11.13
N ASP A 209 10.71 -14.75 11.38
CA ASP A 209 11.71 -15.56 10.64
C ASP A 209 13.09 -14.90 10.50
N GLY A 210 13.57 -14.26 11.58
CA GLY A 210 14.86 -13.59 11.59
C GLY A 210 14.89 -12.22 10.92
N LEU A 211 13.78 -11.75 10.37
CA LEU A 211 13.60 -10.40 9.84
C LEU A 211 13.07 -9.50 10.96
N GLU A 212 13.79 -8.41 11.26
CA GLU A 212 13.31 -7.35 12.14
C GLU A 212 12.77 -6.20 11.28
N TYR A 213 11.48 -5.85 11.49
CA TYR A 213 10.83 -4.79 10.73
C TYR A 213 10.95 -3.43 11.40
N LEU A 214 11.02 -2.40 10.57
CA LEU A 214 11.27 -1.02 11.04
C LEU A 214 10.09 -0.43 11.80
N GLY A 215 8.85 -0.86 11.51
CA GLY A 215 7.68 -0.05 11.82
C GLY A 215 7.65 1.19 10.94
N ALA A 216 7.51 2.37 11.55
CA ALA A 216 7.58 3.68 10.89
C ALA A 216 6.59 3.84 9.71
N SER A 217 5.45 3.11 9.74
CA SER A 217 4.33 3.36 8.84
C SER A 217 3.92 4.82 8.89
N CYS A 218 3.56 5.41 7.75
CA CYS A 218 3.29 6.84 7.70
C CYS A 218 2.27 7.22 6.64
N ILE A 219 1.69 8.41 6.80
CA ILE A 219 0.97 9.12 5.76
C ILE A 219 1.72 10.43 5.53
N VAL A 220 2.27 10.58 4.33
CA VAL A 220 3.08 11.73 3.92
C VAL A 220 2.27 12.57 2.94
N ASP A 221 2.34 13.89 3.08
CA ASP A 221 1.63 14.82 2.23
C ASP A 221 2.41 15.22 0.96
N PRO A 222 1.79 15.94 0.00
CA PRO A 222 2.44 16.33 -1.25
C PRO A 222 3.64 17.27 -1.12
N THR A 223 3.92 17.79 0.08
CA THR A 223 5.12 18.60 0.36
C THR A 223 6.28 17.77 0.93
N GLY A 224 6.05 16.46 1.14
CA GLY A 224 7.02 15.55 1.72
C GLY A 224 7.02 15.53 3.25
N GLU A 225 6.03 16.15 3.90
CA GLU A 225 5.93 16.19 5.36
C GLU A 225 5.01 15.09 5.88
N ASP A 226 5.35 14.55 7.05
CA ASP A 226 4.52 13.56 7.73
C ASP A 226 3.22 14.20 8.24
N ARG A 227 2.08 13.69 7.78
CA ARG A 227 0.79 13.99 8.42
C ARG A 227 0.63 13.16 9.70
N THR A 228 1.15 11.94 9.68
CA THR A 228 1.26 11.05 10.83
C THR A 228 2.32 9.99 10.56
N ARG A 229 2.96 9.51 11.63
CA ARG A 229 3.92 8.39 11.58
C ARG A 229 3.79 7.53 12.83
N ALA A 230 3.68 6.21 12.63
CA ALA A 230 3.72 5.23 13.71
C ALA A 230 5.15 5.06 14.24
N HIS A 231 5.26 4.64 15.50
CA HIS A 231 6.52 4.24 16.12
C HIS A 231 6.81 2.74 15.89
N ARG A 232 7.14 2.01 16.95
CA ARG A 232 7.51 0.59 16.86
C ARG A 232 6.41 -0.38 17.30
N GLU A 233 5.30 0.11 17.81
CA GLU A 233 4.18 -0.70 18.28
C GLU A 233 3.17 -0.93 17.15
N GLU A 234 2.36 -1.98 17.27
CA GLU A 234 1.19 -2.17 16.42
C GLU A 234 0.25 -0.96 16.55
N ALA A 235 -0.20 -0.43 15.43
CA ALA A 235 -1.04 0.76 15.43
C ALA A 235 -1.89 0.86 14.16
N VAL A 236 -3.07 1.46 14.29
CA VAL A 236 -3.77 2.10 13.18
C VAL A 236 -3.49 3.60 13.28
N ILE A 237 -3.01 4.20 12.20
CA ILE A 237 -2.82 5.65 12.11
C ILE A 237 -3.71 6.21 11.01
N VAL A 238 -4.19 7.44 11.16
CA VAL A 238 -5.09 8.08 10.20
C VAL A 238 -4.64 9.48 9.86
N ALA A 239 -4.91 9.90 8.62
CA ALA A 239 -4.82 11.30 8.20
C ALA A 239 -5.84 11.58 7.11
N THR A 240 -6.26 12.84 6.99
CA THR A 240 -7.11 13.30 5.91
C THR A 240 -6.26 13.74 4.73
N ILE A 241 -6.57 13.21 3.54
CA ILE A 241 -6.01 13.64 2.27
C ILE A 241 -6.93 14.67 1.63
N GLU A 242 -6.36 15.81 1.25
CA GLU A 242 -7.10 16.96 0.72
C GLU A 242 -6.68 17.20 -0.74
N PRO A 243 -7.60 17.13 -1.72
CA PRO A 243 -7.26 17.41 -3.12
C PRO A 243 -6.62 18.79 -3.33
N SER A 244 -7.06 19.80 -2.57
CA SER A 244 -6.48 21.15 -2.57
C SER A 244 -4.99 21.17 -2.21
N ALA A 245 -4.52 20.28 -1.33
CA ALA A 245 -3.10 20.16 -0.98
C ALA A 245 -2.27 19.65 -2.16
N VAL A 246 -2.80 18.68 -2.93
CA VAL A 246 -2.18 18.20 -4.17
C VAL A 246 -2.07 19.32 -5.19
N ALA A 247 -3.17 20.09 -5.41
CA ALA A 247 -3.19 21.20 -6.34
C ALA A 247 -2.19 22.31 -5.94
N ALA A 248 -2.15 22.66 -4.65
CA ALA A 248 -1.24 23.68 -4.11
C ALA A 248 0.24 23.27 -4.25
N ALA A 249 0.57 22.03 -3.90
CA ALA A 249 1.94 21.50 -4.03
C ALA A 249 2.42 21.52 -5.49
N ARG A 250 1.58 21.04 -6.43
CA ARG A 250 1.88 21.02 -7.86
C ARG A 250 1.97 22.43 -8.48
N ALA A 251 1.24 23.40 -7.94
CA ALA A 251 1.36 24.79 -8.35
C ALA A 251 2.64 25.45 -7.83
N THR A 252 3.08 25.07 -6.62
CA THR A 252 4.29 25.62 -5.99
C THR A 252 5.57 25.02 -6.59
N LEU A 253 5.57 23.71 -6.83
CA LEU A 253 6.67 22.93 -7.42
C LEU A 253 6.14 22.13 -8.63
N PRO A 254 6.14 22.73 -9.84
CA PRO A 254 5.49 22.15 -11.01
C PRO A 254 6.31 21.04 -11.71
N TYR A 255 6.94 20.13 -10.95
CA TYR A 255 7.81 19.08 -11.46
C TYR A 255 7.18 18.19 -12.54
N LEU A 256 5.85 17.99 -12.48
CA LEU A 256 5.14 17.21 -13.49
C LEU A 256 5.02 17.96 -14.83
N ALA A 257 4.82 19.26 -14.78
CA ALA A 257 4.74 20.12 -15.97
C ALA A 257 6.13 20.36 -16.57
N ASP A 258 7.13 20.57 -15.70
CA ASP A 258 8.51 20.93 -16.08
C ASP A 258 9.38 19.68 -16.40
N ARG A 259 8.82 18.47 -16.31
CA ARG A 259 9.60 17.26 -16.58
C ARG A 259 10.22 17.28 -17.96
N LEU A 260 11.48 16.93 -18.03
CA LEU A 260 12.21 16.81 -19.28
C LEU A 260 11.89 15.48 -19.99
N THR A 261 11.56 15.54 -21.28
CA THR A 261 11.51 14.38 -22.16
C THR A 261 12.80 14.33 -22.94
N LEU A 262 13.75 13.52 -22.49
CA LEU A 262 15.01 13.35 -23.22
C LEU A 262 14.83 12.27 -24.30
N PRO A 263 15.51 12.43 -25.47
CA PRO A 263 15.55 11.38 -26.47
C PRO A 263 16.15 10.12 -25.85
N GLN A 264 15.55 8.96 -26.15
CA GLN A 264 16.20 7.69 -25.85
C GLN A 264 17.41 7.55 -26.78
N SER A 265 18.59 7.39 -26.18
CA SER A 265 19.85 7.17 -26.91
C SER A 265 19.92 5.75 -27.48
#